data_f818ee8b6cab6f25355bc23f1fb91451
#
_entry.id   f818ee8b6cab6f25355bc23f1fb91451
#
_cell.length_a   1.000
_cell.length_b   1.000
_cell.length_c   1.000
_cell.angle_alpha   90.00
_cell.angle_beta   90.00
_cell.angle_gamma   90.00
#
_symmetry.space_group_name_H-M   'P 1'
#
loop_
_entity.id
_entity.type
_entity.pdbx_description
1 polymer ?
#
loop_
_entity_poly.entity_id
_entity_poly.type
_entity_poly.pdbx_seq_one_letter_code
_entity_poly.pdbx_strand_id
1 'polypeptide(L)'
;MLGGKLPQSIQATAQLAPTGVDLQTARLMQFDNGTIAVGTTAIGTALPPLLRVIGSKGRAELDESDLSVLRYTDAQGKEQLLACPFEGKGYQYEFMAAADCIRAGQLESDISPLQQSLDMARASDEVRRQIGVHYPFDEEE
;
A
#
# COMPACT_ATOMS: atom_id res chain seq x y z
N MET A 1 -2.26 -4.48 -6.37
CA MET A 1 -1.60 -5.27 -5.32
C MET A 1 -0.71 -6.32 -5.94
N LEU A 2 0.42 -6.60 -5.32
CA LEU A 2 1.34 -7.64 -5.76
C LEU A 2 0.76 -9.03 -5.42
N GLY A 3 -0.30 -9.44 -6.12
CA GLY A 3 -0.90 -10.77 -6.01
C GLY A 3 -1.83 -11.05 -4.84
N GLY A 4 -2.20 -10.05 -4.03
CA GLY A 4 -3.20 -10.21 -2.96
C GLY A 4 -2.79 -11.14 -1.80
N LYS A 5 -1.50 -11.46 -1.67
CA LYS A 5 -0.99 -12.36 -0.64
C LYS A 5 -0.13 -11.63 0.37
N LEU A 6 -0.09 -12.17 1.59
CA LEU A 6 0.87 -11.76 2.61
C LEU A 6 2.30 -11.94 2.08
N PRO A 7 3.23 -11.03 2.41
CA PRO A 7 4.65 -11.28 2.18
C PRO A 7 5.13 -12.49 3.00
N GLN A 8 6.05 -13.27 2.44
CA GLN A 8 6.70 -14.39 3.14
C GLN A 8 7.60 -13.89 4.26
N SER A 9 8.21 -12.72 4.07
CA SER A 9 9.04 -12.08 5.09
C SER A 9 8.87 -10.57 5.07
N ILE A 10 8.93 -9.98 6.25
CA ILE A 10 8.93 -8.53 6.47
C ILE A 10 10.13 -8.21 7.35
N GLN A 11 10.88 -7.20 6.97
CA GLN A 11 11.92 -6.58 7.79
C GLN A 11 11.59 -5.10 7.91
N ALA A 12 11.56 -4.58 9.12
CA ALA A 12 11.22 -3.19 9.38
C ALA A 12 12.18 -2.56 10.39
N THR A 13 12.43 -1.28 10.23
CA THR A 13 13.16 -0.44 11.17
C THR A 13 12.50 0.93 11.23
N ALA A 14 12.57 1.58 12.38
CA ALA A 14 11.97 2.88 12.58
C ALA A 14 12.82 3.77 13.50
N GLN A 15 12.61 5.06 13.38
CA GLN A 15 12.98 6.04 14.38
C GLN A 15 11.72 6.41 15.17
N LEU A 16 11.75 6.18 16.48
CA LEU A 16 10.62 6.52 17.36
C LEU A 16 10.79 7.94 17.92
N ALA A 17 9.65 8.61 18.09
CA ALA A 17 9.56 9.85 18.85
C ALA A 17 9.62 9.56 20.36
N PRO A 18 9.88 10.58 21.19
CA PRO A 18 9.77 10.44 22.65
C PRO A 18 8.38 10.01 23.14
N THR A 19 7.35 10.20 22.33
CA THR A 19 5.96 9.76 22.59
C THR A 19 5.71 8.30 22.29
N GLY A 20 6.70 7.57 21.72
CA GLY A 20 6.56 6.16 21.34
C GLY A 20 6.02 5.91 19.93
N VAL A 21 5.60 6.95 19.19
CA VAL A 21 5.16 6.79 17.80
C VAL A 21 6.34 6.80 16.84
N ASP A 22 6.19 6.15 15.70
CA ASP A 22 7.21 6.13 14.65
C ASP A 22 7.25 7.45 13.87
N LEU A 23 8.37 8.16 13.94
CA LEU A 23 8.62 9.37 13.16
C LEU A 23 8.88 9.05 11.70
N GLN A 24 9.58 7.95 11.46
CA GLN A 24 9.82 7.40 10.14
C GLN A 24 10.04 5.89 10.25
N THR A 25 9.53 5.17 9.27
CA THR A 25 9.63 3.71 9.19
C THR A 25 10.07 3.31 7.78
N ALA A 26 11.01 2.38 7.69
CA ALA A 26 11.36 1.68 6.45
C ALA A 26 11.03 0.20 6.59
N ARG A 27 10.51 -0.40 5.51
CA ARG A 27 10.16 -1.81 5.46
C ARG A 27 10.59 -2.44 4.15
N LEU A 28 11.08 -3.67 4.24
CA LEU A 28 11.42 -4.54 3.13
C LEU A 28 10.52 -5.77 3.20
N MET A 29 9.83 -6.09 2.12
CA MET A 29 8.89 -7.22 2.06
C MET A 29 9.26 -8.12 0.88
N GLN A 30 9.31 -9.43 1.11
CA GLN A 30 9.54 -10.43 0.09
C GLN A 30 8.29 -11.31 -0.08
N PHE A 31 7.90 -11.57 -1.33
CA PHE A 31 6.74 -12.36 -1.68
C PHE A 31 7.14 -13.71 -2.29
N ASP A 32 6.21 -14.68 -2.28
CA ASP A 32 6.41 -16.06 -2.75
C ASP A 32 6.82 -16.16 -4.23
N ASN A 33 6.41 -15.20 -5.05
CA ASN A 33 6.75 -15.10 -6.46
C ASN A 33 8.12 -14.43 -6.74
N GLY A 34 8.92 -14.18 -5.68
CA GLY A 34 10.22 -13.51 -5.77
C GLY A 34 10.15 -11.99 -5.87
N THR A 35 8.95 -11.37 -5.80
CA THR A 35 8.81 -9.92 -5.77
C THR A 35 9.35 -9.37 -4.46
N ILE A 36 10.07 -8.26 -4.54
CA ILE A 36 10.55 -7.49 -3.40
C ILE A 36 9.87 -6.12 -3.44
N ALA A 37 9.30 -5.70 -2.30
CA ALA A 37 8.76 -4.38 -2.12
C ALA A 37 9.51 -3.63 -1.02
N VAL A 38 9.81 -2.36 -1.26
CA VAL A 38 10.41 -1.44 -0.29
C VAL A 38 9.42 -0.32 -0.05
N GLY A 39 9.14 -0.03 1.20
CA GLY A 39 8.25 1.06 1.58
C GLY A 39 8.87 1.92 2.66
N THR A 40 8.65 3.22 2.55
CA THR A 40 9.04 4.20 3.58
C THR A 40 7.85 5.08 3.91
N THR A 41 7.70 5.42 5.17
CA THR A 41 6.70 6.37 5.67
C THR A 41 7.38 7.30 6.66
N ALA A 42 6.96 8.56 6.71
CA ALA A 42 7.44 9.51 7.70
C ALA A 42 6.37 10.56 8.03
N ILE A 43 6.32 10.97 9.29
CA ILE A 43 5.54 12.11 9.77
C ILE A 43 6.44 13.30 10.14
N GLY A 44 7.71 13.03 10.45
CA GLY A 44 8.70 14.04 10.83
C GLY A 44 9.49 14.65 9.67
N THR A 45 9.34 14.12 8.45
CA THR A 45 10.08 14.54 7.25
C THR A 45 9.19 14.43 6.04
N ALA A 46 9.26 15.43 5.15
CA ALA A 46 8.55 15.35 3.88
C ALA A 46 9.21 14.27 2.98
N LEU A 47 8.45 13.22 2.70
CA LEU A 47 8.80 12.23 1.69
C LEU A 47 8.02 12.54 0.41
N PRO A 48 8.68 12.58 -0.77
CA PRO A 48 7.94 12.69 -2.02
C PRO A 48 7.08 11.43 -2.20
N PRO A 49 5.77 11.59 -2.36
CA PRO A 49 4.87 10.45 -2.54
C PRO A 49 5.07 9.85 -3.93
N LEU A 50 5.69 8.69 -4.01
CA LEU A 50 5.97 7.99 -5.26
C LEU A 50 5.69 6.50 -5.11
N LEU A 51 4.78 5.99 -5.96
CA LEU A 51 4.62 4.55 -6.16
C LEU A 51 5.33 4.15 -7.45
N ARG A 52 6.26 3.20 -7.34
CA ARG A 52 6.98 2.65 -8.49
C ARG A 52 6.89 1.14 -8.51
N VAL A 53 6.52 0.57 -9.65
CA VAL A 53 6.54 -0.87 -9.91
C VAL A 53 7.52 -1.13 -11.06
N ILE A 54 8.48 -2.03 -10.84
CA ILE A 54 9.51 -2.38 -11.82
C ILE A 54 9.40 -3.87 -12.12
N GLY A 55 9.39 -4.21 -13.40
CA GLY A 55 9.32 -5.59 -13.88
C GLY A 55 10.14 -5.78 -15.15
N SER A 56 10.20 -7.01 -15.65
CA SER A 56 10.95 -7.37 -16.87
C SER A 56 10.42 -6.71 -18.15
N LYS A 57 9.18 -6.21 -18.13
CA LYS A 57 8.55 -5.53 -19.27
C LYS A 57 8.66 -4.02 -19.23
N GLY A 58 9.21 -3.45 -18.14
CA GLY A 58 9.33 -2.01 -17.97
C GLY A 58 9.02 -1.58 -16.54
N ARG A 59 8.73 -0.31 -16.37
CA ARG A 59 8.34 0.29 -15.07
C ARG A 59 7.11 1.16 -15.21
N ALA A 60 6.32 1.19 -14.14
CA ALA A 60 5.18 2.08 -13.97
C ALA A 60 5.42 2.95 -12.73
N GLU A 61 5.14 4.24 -12.85
CA GLU A 61 5.34 5.23 -11.80
C GLU A 61 4.07 6.08 -11.65
N LEU A 62 3.63 6.23 -10.43
CA LEU A 62 2.51 7.07 -10.05
C LEU A 62 2.98 8.05 -9.00
N ASP A 63 2.82 9.34 -9.27
CA ASP A 63 3.06 10.40 -8.32
C ASP A 63 1.75 10.67 -7.56
N GLU A 64 1.76 10.53 -6.24
CA GLU A 64 0.55 10.75 -5.44
C GLU A 64 0.09 12.23 -5.44
N SER A 65 0.93 13.16 -5.87
CA SER A 65 0.52 14.55 -6.08
C SER A 65 -0.38 14.72 -7.31
N ASP A 66 -0.33 13.78 -8.26
CA ASP A 66 -1.21 13.72 -9.43
C ASP A 66 -1.53 12.25 -9.79
N LEU A 67 -2.55 11.71 -9.16
CA LEU A 67 -3.04 10.34 -9.40
C LEU A 67 -3.74 10.17 -10.75
N SER A 68 -3.94 11.26 -11.50
CA SER A 68 -4.61 11.22 -12.81
C SER A 68 -3.71 10.78 -13.96
N VAL A 69 -2.39 10.63 -13.73
CA VAL A 69 -1.42 10.27 -14.75
C VAL A 69 -0.51 9.15 -14.28
N LEU A 70 -0.56 8.02 -14.98
CA LEU A 70 0.40 6.93 -14.81
C LEU A 70 1.49 7.04 -15.88
N ARG A 71 2.75 7.14 -15.45
CA ARG A 71 3.92 7.10 -16.33
C ARG A 71 4.36 5.64 -16.51
N TYR A 72 4.35 5.16 -17.72
CA TYR A 72 4.87 3.84 -18.08
C TYR A 72 6.11 3.98 -18.98
N THR A 73 7.18 3.27 -18.66
CA THR A 73 8.37 3.17 -19.51
C THR A 73 8.59 1.70 -19.84
N ASP A 74 8.57 1.32 -21.10
CA ASP A 74 8.80 -0.06 -21.54
C ASP A 74 10.27 -0.50 -21.38
N ALA A 75 10.55 -1.77 -21.66
CA ALA A 75 11.90 -2.34 -21.58
C ALA A 75 12.90 -1.72 -22.56
N GLN A 76 12.43 -1.05 -23.62
CA GLN A 76 13.21 -0.35 -24.62
C GLN A 76 13.46 1.12 -24.25
N GLY A 77 12.90 1.59 -23.14
CA GLY A 77 13.02 2.97 -22.66
C GLY A 77 12.00 3.94 -23.25
N LYS A 78 11.02 3.46 -24.01
CA LYS A 78 9.96 4.29 -24.57
C LYS A 78 8.97 4.65 -23.46
N GLU A 79 8.77 5.94 -23.26
CA GLU A 79 7.84 6.47 -22.28
C GLU A 79 6.44 6.69 -22.87
N GLN A 80 5.42 6.42 -22.05
CA GLN A 80 4.02 6.68 -22.32
C GLN A 80 3.37 7.27 -21.05
N LEU A 81 2.56 8.30 -21.24
CA LEU A 81 1.70 8.85 -20.18
C LEU A 81 0.28 8.34 -20.40
N LEU A 82 -0.23 7.60 -19.42
CA LEU A 82 -1.57 7.06 -19.45
C LEU A 82 -2.45 7.95 -18.56
N ALA A 83 -3.40 8.65 -19.20
CA ALA A 83 -4.36 9.45 -18.47
C ALA A 83 -5.37 8.53 -17.76
N CYS A 84 -5.52 8.71 -16.46
CA CYS A 84 -6.46 8.00 -15.59
C CYS A 84 -7.34 9.04 -14.86
N PRO A 85 -8.13 9.85 -15.58
CA PRO A 85 -8.89 10.92 -14.96
C PRO A 85 -9.92 10.34 -13.99
N PHE A 86 -10.14 11.03 -12.87
CA PHE A 86 -11.17 10.72 -11.91
C PHE A 86 -11.83 12.02 -11.42
N GLU A 87 -13.05 11.91 -10.93
CA GLU A 87 -13.79 13.06 -10.43
C GLU A 87 -13.55 13.27 -8.93
N GLY A 88 -13.47 14.51 -8.51
CA GLY A 88 -13.32 14.90 -7.11
C GLY A 88 -12.08 14.29 -6.45
N LYS A 89 -12.28 13.63 -5.32
CA LYS A 89 -11.21 12.93 -4.57
C LYS A 89 -11.20 11.41 -4.77
N GLY A 90 -12.09 10.88 -5.64
CA GLY A 90 -12.17 9.45 -5.93
C GLY A 90 -12.99 8.60 -4.95
N TYR A 91 -13.33 9.10 -3.76
CA TYR A 91 -14.05 8.33 -2.72
C TYR A 91 -15.45 7.88 -3.17
N GLN A 92 -16.09 8.60 -4.10
CA GLN A 92 -17.40 8.20 -4.63
C GLN A 92 -17.37 6.82 -5.28
N TYR A 93 -16.24 6.39 -5.84
CA TYR A 93 -16.13 5.07 -6.47
C TYR A 93 -16.20 3.93 -5.45
N GLU A 94 -15.68 4.14 -4.23
CA GLU A 94 -15.78 3.18 -3.13
C GLU A 94 -17.23 3.03 -2.68
N PHE A 95 -17.95 4.15 -2.52
CA PHE A 95 -19.36 4.13 -2.13
C PHE A 95 -20.25 3.49 -3.19
N MET A 96 -19.97 3.76 -4.48
CA MET A 96 -20.70 3.14 -5.59
C MET A 96 -20.46 1.62 -5.61
N ALA A 97 -19.20 1.16 -5.49
CA ALA A 97 -18.87 -0.25 -5.46
C ALA A 97 -19.51 -0.96 -4.26
N ALA A 98 -19.49 -0.36 -3.08
CA ALA A 98 -20.14 -0.90 -1.88
C ALA A 98 -21.66 -1.00 -2.07
N ALA A 99 -22.31 0.02 -2.64
CA ALA A 99 -23.74 0.01 -2.93
C ALA A 99 -24.12 -1.08 -3.94
N ASP A 100 -23.28 -1.32 -4.95
CA ASP A 100 -23.50 -2.35 -5.95
C ASP A 100 -23.36 -3.76 -5.35
N CYS A 101 -22.37 -3.99 -4.48
CA CYS A 101 -22.25 -5.23 -3.71
C CYS A 101 -23.50 -5.49 -2.86
N ILE A 102 -23.99 -4.48 -2.14
CA ILE A 102 -25.21 -4.60 -1.31
C ILE A 102 -26.43 -4.94 -2.17
N ARG A 103 -26.63 -4.26 -3.31
CA ARG A 103 -27.74 -4.55 -4.24
C ARG A 103 -27.67 -5.95 -4.82
N ALA A 104 -26.45 -6.45 -5.04
CA ALA A 104 -26.21 -7.82 -5.53
C ALA A 104 -26.28 -8.88 -4.43
N GLY A 105 -26.50 -8.51 -3.16
CA GLY A 105 -26.50 -9.44 -2.03
C GLY A 105 -25.13 -10.01 -1.71
N GLN A 106 -24.05 -9.37 -2.16
CA GLN A 106 -22.67 -9.77 -1.85
C GLN A 106 -22.29 -9.29 -0.45
N LEU A 107 -21.57 -10.12 0.30
CA LEU A 107 -21.09 -9.81 1.65
C LEU A 107 -19.73 -9.10 1.65
N GLU A 108 -19.01 -9.16 0.54
CA GLU A 108 -17.72 -8.50 0.35
C GLU A 108 -17.51 -8.12 -1.12
N SER A 109 -16.53 -7.26 -1.37
CA SER A 109 -16.15 -6.84 -2.73
C SER A 109 -15.10 -7.78 -3.31
N ASP A 110 -15.27 -8.19 -4.56
CA ASP A 110 -14.25 -8.95 -5.31
C ASP A 110 -12.97 -8.15 -5.55
N ILE A 111 -13.06 -6.81 -5.54
CA ILE A 111 -11.92 -5.90 -5.70
C ILE A 111 -11.09 -5.80 -4.41
N SER A 112 -11.78 -5.82 -3.26
CA SER A 112 -11.16 -5.72 -1.93
C SER A 112 -11.86 -6.69 -0.96
N PRO A 113 -11.55 -8.00 -1.04
CA PRO A 113 -12.14 -9.00 -0.16
C PRO A 113 -11.69 -8.81 1.30
N LEU A 114 -12.49 -9.27 2.25
CA LEU A 114 -12.20 -9.18 3.69
C LEU A 114 -10.86 -9.84 4.06
N GLN A 115 -10.52 -10.94 3.39
CA GLN A 115 -9.22 -11.59 3.60
C GLN A 115 -8.05 -10.64 3.34
N GLN A 116 -8.17 -9.77 2.34
CA GLN A 116 -7.14 -8.78 2.04
C GLN A 116 -6.96 -7.76 3.18
N SER A 117 -8.06 -7.32 3.79
CA SER A 117 -8.00 -6.43 4.96
C SER A 117 -7.31 -7.10 6.15
N LEU A 118 -7.60 -8.38 6.39
CA LEU A 118 -6.92 -9.17 7.42
C LEU A 118 -5.43 -9.32 7.13
N ASP A 119 -5.06 -9.56 5.88
CA ASP A 119 -3.66 -9.71 5.48
C ASP A 119 -2.88 -8.39 5.62
N MET A 120 -3.52 -7.27 5.31
CA MET A 120 -2.93 -5.95 5.55
C MET A 120 -2.74 -5.66 7.04
N ALA A 121 -3.74 -5.99 7.88
CA ALA A 121 -3.64 -5.84 9.33
C ALA A 121 -2.48 -6.68 9.88
N ARG A 122 -2.40 -7.98 9.52
CA ARG A 122 -1.30 -8.88 9.95
C ARG A 122 0.08 -8.37 9.54
N ALA A 123 0.21 -7.87 8.30
CA ALA A 123 1.47 -7.28 7.84
C ALA A 123 1.84 -6.03 8.63
N SER A 124 0.87 -5.19 8.97
CA SER A 124 1.06 -3.99 9.79
C SER A 124 1.44 -4.34 11.24
N ASP A 125 0.80 -5.35 11.82
CA ASP A 125 1.11 -5.84 13.17
C ASP A 125 2.54 -6.39 13.24
N GLU A 126 2.98 -7.13 12.22
CA GLU A 126 4.36 -7.62 12.15
C GLU A 126 5.37 -6.46 12.06
N VAL A 127 5.08 -5.42 11.27
CA VAL A 127 5.91 -4.21 11.23
C VAL A 127 5.96 -3.55 12.61
N ARG A 128 4.81 -3.31 13.26
CA ARG A 128 4.73 -2.70 14.60
C ARG A 128 5.54 -3.49 15.63
N ARG A 129 5.38 -4.81 15.62
CA ARG A 129 6.14 -5.71 16.50
C ARG A 129 7.65 -5.56 16.34
N GLN A 130 8.16 -5.45 15.10
CA GLN A 130 9.59 -5.30 14.82
C GLN A 130 10.13 -3.94 15.24
N ILE A 131 9.35 -2.88 15.07
CA ILE A 131 9.79 -1.51 15.41
C ILE A 131 9.49 -1.11 16.86
N GLY A 132 8.79 -1.95 17.64
CA GLY A 132 8.50 -1.71 19.05
C GLY A 132 7.42 -0.66 19.31
N VAL A 133 6.52 -0.43 18.35
CA VAL A 133 5.35 0.44 18.56
C VAL A 133 4.23 -0.36 19.20
N HIS A 134 3.78 0.09 20.38
CA HIS A 134 2.66 -0.49 21.12
C HIS A 134 1.58 0.56 21.32
N TYR A 135 0.32 0.17 21.14
CA TYR A 135 -0.82 1.01 21.47
C TYR A 135 -1.36 0.64 22.86
N PRO A 136 -1.99 1.60 23.60
CA PRO A 136 -2.52 1.33 24.93
C PRO A 136 -3.55 0.21 24.99
N PHE A 137 -4.19 -0.11 23.86
CA PHE A 137 -5.23 -1.15 23.76
C PHE A 137 -4.69 -2.54 23.35
N ASP A 138 -3.40 -2.66 23.05
CA ASP A 138 -2.78 -3.94 22.65
C ASP A 138 -2.65 -4.92 23.84
N GLU A 139 -2.88 -4.48 25.10
CA GLU A 139 -2.77 -5.27 26.33
C GLU A 139 -4.13 -5.63 26.96
N GLU A 140 -5.24 -5.21 26.38
CA GLU A 140 -6.59 -5.54 26.87
C GLU A 140 -7.09 -6.85 26.21
N GLU A 141 -6.66 -8.01 26.76
CA GLU A 141 -7.32 -9.32 26.60
C GLU A 141 -7.94 -9.78 27.92
#